data_90a29425aef873ac6609ec7e8fb2c3a6
#
_entry.id   90a29425aef873ac6609ec7e8fb2c3a6
#
_cell.length_a   1.000
_cell.length_b   1.000
_cell.length_c   1.000
_cell.angle_alpha   90.00
_cell.angle_beta   90.00
_cell.angle_gamma   90.00
#
_symmetry.space_group_name_H-M   'P 1'
#
loop_
_entity.id
_entity.type
_entity.pdbx_description
1 polymer ?
#
loop_
_entity_poly.entity_id
_entity_poly.type
_entity_poly.pdbx_seq_one_letter_code
_entity_poly.pdbx_strand_id
1 'polypeptide(L)'
;MQIKTAAIVLSATRYQEKSLIVKCFTKSYGLRTYFVRNAFSTKNKNLNSAYFQSLSQLMLDATHKNKGALEYINEIKLLHAYKTLSFDFYKSSMCIFLAEVLATSIKEEEPNEKLFMFLETAFVWLDEHEFNVNYHLWFMIQLTKYFGFYPDDSDQDSLYFNPNEGGFTMQFTPNCFNEDETL
;
A
#
# COMPACT_ATOMS: atom_id res chain seq x y z
N MET A 1 21.13 -5.75 12.96
CA MET A 1 21.78 -4.85 12.00
C MET A 1 20.99 -3.54 11.97
N GLN A 2 21.67 -2.40 12.05
CA GLN A 2 21.00 -1.11 11.85
C GLN A 2 20.83 -0.86 10.35
N ILE A 3 19.64 -0.42 9.96
CA ILE A 3 19.27 -0.21 8.55
C ILE A 3 18.59 1.14 8.37
N LYS A 4 18.68 1.67 7.16
CA LYS A 4 17.94 2.84 6.75
C LYS A 4 17.21 2.54 5.44
N THR A 5 15.89 2.73 5.41
CA THR A 5 15.07 2.40 4.24
C THR A 5 13.81 3.28 4.16
N ALA A 6 13.39 3.56 2.93
CA ALA A 6 12.06 4.12 2.68
C ALA A 6 10.99 3.05 2.97
N ALA A 7 9.85 3.48 3.49
CA ALA A 7 8.77 2.60 3.88
C ALA A 7 7.40 3.28 3.70
N ILE A 8 6.40 2.47 3.38
CA ILE A 8 5.00 2.86 3.31
C ILE A 8 4.26 2.12 4.43
N VAL A 9 3.54 2.85 5.27
CA VAL A 9 2.76 2.28 6.38
C VAL A 9 1.51 1.60 5.81
N LEU A 10 1.36 0.29 6.03
CA LEU A 10 0.17 -0.44 5.61
C LEU A 10 -0.86 -0.54 6.73
N SER A 11 -0.40 -0.75 7.97
CA SER A 11 -1.28 -0.75 9.13
C SER A 11 -0.52 -0.36 10.39
N ALA A 12 -1.23 0.22 11.34
CA ALA A 12 -0.72 0.53 12.66
C ALA A 12 -1.76 0.14 13.70
N THR A 13 -1.44 -0.84 14.54
CA THR A 13 -2.32 -1.36 15.57
C THR A 13 -1.79 -0.98 16.95
N ARG A 14 -2.66 -0.46 17.80
CA ARG A 14 -2.29 -0.14 19.19
C ARG A 14 -1.96 -1.42 19.93
N TYR A 15 -0.82 -1.43 20.59
CA TYR A 15 -0.36 -2.52 21.42
C TYR A 15 -0.09 -2.01 22.83
N GLN A 16 -0.82 -2.56 23.80
CA GLN A 16 -0.83 -2.05 25.16
C GLN A 16 -1.21 -0.54 25.23
N GLU A 17 -0.88 0.15 26.32
CA GLU A 17 -1.31 1.53 26.50
C GLU A 17 -0.54 2.55 25.65
N LYS A 18 0.74 2.31 25.38
CA LYS A 18 1.67 3.34 24.86
C LYS A 18 2.41 2.96 23.59
N SER A 19 2.20 1.79 23.04
CA SER A 19 2.99 1.26 21.92
C SER A 19 2.13 0.99 20.68
N LEU A 20 2.78 0.90 19.51
CA LEU A 20 2.18 0.46 18.26
C LEU A 20 2.94 -0.75 17.72
N ILE A 21 2.20 -1.63 17.04
CA ILE A 21 2.72 -2.59 16.06
C ILE A 21 2.38 -2.02 14.69
N VAL A 22 3.41 -1.76 13.89
CA VAL A 22 3.30 -1.11 12.58
C VAL A 22 3.79 -2.05 11.50
N LYS A 23 2.92 -2.35 10.53
CA LYS A 23 3.25 -3.13 9.35
C LYS A 23 3.61 -2.17 8.22
N CYS A 24 4.83 -2.27 7.71
CA CYS A 24 5.33 -1.43 6.64
C CYS A 24 5.80 -2.26 5.46
N PHE A 25 5.51 -1.79 4.24
CA PHE A 25 6.19 -2.24 3.04
C PHE A 25 7.41 -1.37 2.84
N THR A 26 8.60 -1.97 2.86
CA THR A 26 9.88 -1.26 2.79
C THR A 26 10.54 -1.45 1.44
N LYS A 27 11.22 -0.42 0.93
CA LYS A 27 11.89 -0.46 -0.37
C LYS A 27 12.95 -1.55 -0.45
N SER A 28 13.77 -1.70 0.60
CA SER A 28 14.97 -2.54 0.58
C SER A 28 14.81 -3.89 1.27
N TYR A 29 13.72 -4.11 2.01
CA TYR A 29 13.55 -5.31 2.84
C TYR A 29 12.15 -5.93 2.73
N GLY A 30 11.30 -5.49 1.79
CA GLY A 30 9.94 -6.00 1.62
C GLY A 30 9.05 -5.68 2.81
N LEU A 31 8.12 -6.57 3.11
CA LEU A 31 7.19 -6.42 4.22
C LEU A 31 7.87 -6.65 5.56
N ARG A 32 7.73 -5.69 6.49
CA ARG A 32 8.29 -5.77 7.85
C ARG A 32 7.29 -5.29 8.88
N THR A 33 7.37 -5.90 10.06
CA THR A 33 6.55 -5.50 11.21
C THR A 33 7.45 -4.92 12.29
N TYR A 34 7.12 -3.70 12.69
CA TYR A 34 7.91 -2.93 13.65
C TYR A 34 7.15 -2.70 14.94
N PHE A 35 7.88 -2.76 16.04
CA PHE A 35 7.40 -2.34 17.34
C PHE A 35 7.86 -0.91 17.64
N VAL A 36 6.91 -0.02 17.88
CA VAL A 36 7.15 1.39 18.19
C VAL A 36 6.80 1.65 19.64
N ARG A 37 7.81 1.88 20.47
CA ARG A 37 7.64 2.16 21.89
C ARG A 37 7.20 3.60 22.12
N ASN A 38 6.32 3.78 23.10
CA ASN A 38 5.88 5.10 23.55
C ASN A 38 5.39 6.02 22.41
N ALA A 39 4.73 5.48 21.40
CA ALA A 39 4.20 6.21 20.25
C ALA A 39 3.15 7.28 20.63
N PHE A 40 2.52 7.14 21.79
CA PHE A 40 1.53 8.09 22.33
C PHE A 40 2.10 9.03 23.39
N SER A 41 3.42 8.99 23.62
CA SER A 41 4.06 9.88 24.61
C SER A 41 4.34 11.25 24.00
N THR A 42 3.93 12.30 24.68
CA THR A 42 4.23 13.70 24.28
C THR A 42 5.72 14.03 24.32
N LYS A 43 6.52 13.23 25.05
CA LYS A 43 7.97 13.38 25.13
C LYS A 43 8.70 12.82 23.92
N ASN A 44 8.08 11.89 23.19
CA ASN A 44 8.70 11.23 22.03
C ASN A 44 8.22 11.88 20.72
N LYS A 45 8.78 13.03 20.40
CA LYS A 45 8.40 13.78 19.19
C LYS A 45 8.76 13.05 17.89
N ASN A 46 9.81 12.22 17.91
CA ASN A 46 10.34 11.57 16.71
C ASN A 46 9.61 10.27 16.33
N LEU A 47 8.86 9.66 17.25
CA LEU A 47 8.11 8.42 17.02
C LEU A 47 6.64 8.56 17.42
N ASN A 48 6.05 9.72 17.13
CA ASN A 48 4.66 9.99 17.45
C ASN A 48 3.72 9.16 16.54
N SER A 49 2.62 8.68 17.12
CA SER A 49 1.58 7.89 16.41
C SER A 49 1.02 8.59 15.18
N ALA A 50 1.04 9.91 15.12
CA ALA A 50 0.57 10.70 13.98
C ALA A 50 1.34 10.41 12.68
N TYR A 51 2.59 9.96 12.76
CA TYR A 51 3.37 9.58 11.58
C TYR A 51 2.99 8.22 11.00
N PHE A 52 2.32 7.37 11.78
CA PHE A 52 1.98 6.00 11.38
C PHE A 52 0.53 5.88 10.88
N GLN A 53 0.05 6.91 10.19
CA GLN A 53 -1.22 6.83 9.46
C GLN A 53 -1.09 5.92 8.26
N SER A 54 -2.20 5.33 7.83
CA SER A 54 -2.24 4.48 6.64
C SER A 54 -1.66 5.20 5.42
N LEU A 55 -0.80 4.50 4.69
CA LEU A 55 -0.09 4.95 3.50
C LEU A 55 0.93 6.09 3.71
N SER A 56 1.21 6.49 4.96
CA SER A 56 2.30 7.44 5.23
C SER A 56 3.63 6.93 4.67
N GLN A 57 4.36 7.83 4.01
CA GLN A 57 5.67 7.55 3.42
C GLN A 57 6.77 8.06 4.35
N LEU A 58 7.58 7.14 4.84
CA LEU A 58 8.57 7.39 5.89
C LEU A 58 9.96 6.93 5.46
N MET A 59 10.99 7.66 5.87
CA MET A 59 12.35 7.15 5.97
C MET A 59 12.53 6.58 7.37
N LEU A 60 12.77 5.28 7.46
CA LEU A 60 13.00 4.57 8.71
C LEU A 60 14.50 4.39 8.98
N ASP A 61 14.95 4.71 10.18
CA ASP A 61 16.14 4.14 10.81
C ASP A 61 15.65 3.06 11.77
N ALA A 62 16.04 1.82 11.54
CA ALA A 62 15.50 0.68 12.26
C ALA A 62 16.59 -0.36 12.59
N THR A 63 16.31 -1.21 13.57
CA THR A 63 17.18 -2.32 13.94
C THR A 63 16.52 -3.63 13.57
N HIS A 64 17.08 -4.34 12.58
CA HIS A 64 16.66 -5.67 12.16
C HIS A 64 17.44 -6.74 12.90
N LYS A 65 16.73 -7.71 13.48
CA LYS A 65 17.30 -8.84 14.21
C LYS A 65 17.32 -10.15 13.41
N ASN A 66 16.64 -10.18 12.25
CA ASN A 66 16.57 -11.34 11.32
C ASN A 66 16.15 -12.67 11.98
N LYS A 67 15.36 -12.63 13.04
CA LYS A 67 14.96 -13.83 13.82
C LYS A 67 13.43 -14.06 13.81
N GLY A 68 12.71 -13.54 12.80
CA GLY A 68 11.24 -13.63 12.75
C GLY A 68 10.51 -12.89 13.89
N ALA A 69 11.24 -12.04 14.63
CA ALA A 69 10.72 -11.23 15.72
C ALA A 69 10.36 -9.83 15.24
N LEU A 70 9.55 -9.13 16.04
CA LEU A 70 9.25 -7.72 15.84
C LEU A 70 10.55 -6.90 15.77
N GLU A 71 10.70 -6.10 14.73
CA GLU A 71 11.80 -5.19 14.51
C GLU A 71 11.54 -3.86 15.24
N TYR A 72 12.56 -3.03 15.44
CA TYR A 72 12.44 -1.80 16.21
C TYR A 72 12.80 -0.59 15.36
N ILE A 73 11.92 0.43 15.38
CA ILE A 73 12.21 1.72 14.78
C ILE A 73 12.95 2.59 15.81
N ASN A 74 14.09 3.16 15.39
CA ASN A 74 14.91 4.07 16.18
C ASN A 74 14.55 5.52 15.89
N GLU A 75 14.41 5.88 14.58
CA GLU A 75 14.07 7.22 14.12
C GLU A 75 13.24 7.13 12.86
N ILE A 76 12.39 8.16 12.64
CA ILE A 76 11.64 8.34 11.39
C ILE A 76 11.80 9.76 10.87
N LYS A 77 11.73 9.88 9.55
CA LYS A 77 11.52 11.16 8.85
C LYS A 77 10.40 11.00 7.85
N LEU A 78 9.53 11.99 7.77
CA LEU A 78 8.50 12.02 6.75
C LEU A 78 9.16 12.22 5.39
N LEU A 79 8.91 11.34 4.42
CA LEU A 79 9.39 11.48 3.05
C LEU A 79 8.49 12.38 2.22
N HIS A 80 7.18 12.24 2.42
CA HIS A 80 6.18 13.07 1.77
C HIS A 80 5.13 13.55 2.78
N ALA A 81 4.91 14.86 2.83
CA ALA A 81 3.87 15.46 3.67
C ALA A 81 2.61 15.64 2.81
N TYR A 82 1.67 14.70 2.94
CA TYR A 82 0.40 14.80 2.23
C TYR A 82 -0.40 16.05 2.62
N LYS A 83 -0.95 16.72 1.62
CA LYS A 83 -1.72 17.96 1.76
C LYS A 83 -3.20 17.71 1.95
N THR A 84 -3.72 16.65 1.31
CA THR A 84 -5.15 16.38 1.23
C THR A 84 -5.55 15.01 1.78
N LEU A 85 -4.72 13.97 1.66
CA LEU A 85 -5.08 12.59 2.02
C LEU A 85 -5.57 12.43 3.47
N SER A 86 -5.05 13.24 4.40
CA SER A 86 -5.43 13.17 5.82
C SER A 86 -6.63 14.06 6.17
N PHE A 87 -7.02 14.98 5.31
CA PHE A 87 -8.04 16.00 5.62
C PHE A 87 -9.28 15.87 4.75
N ASP A 88 -9.16 15.36 3.52
CA ASP A 88 -10.29 15.08 2.65
C ASP A 88 -10.94 13.76 3.05
N PHE A 89 -12.24 13.79 3.31
CA PHE A 89 -13.01 12.62 3.77
C PHE A 89 -12.99 11.48 2.76
N TYR A 90 -13.16 11.77 1.49
CA TYR A 90 -13.19 10.75 0.44
C TYR A 90 -11.82 10.13 0.20
N LYS A 91 -10.78 10.98 0.13
CA LYS A 91 -9.39 10.51 -0.03
C LYS A 91 -8.94 9.70 1.18
N SER A 92 -9.25 10.13 2.41
CA SER A 92 -8.88 9.39 3.62
C SER A 92 -9.56 8.01 3.69
N SER A 93 -10.84 7.93 3.31
CA SER A 93 -11.57 6.66 3.21
C SER A 93 -10.95 5.74 2.15
N MET A 94 -10.58 6.28 0.99
CA MET A 94 -9.86 5.57 -0.06
C MET A 94 -8.51 5.03 0.44
N CYS A 95 -7.75 5.84 1.18
CA CYS A 95 -6.46 5.42 1.75
C CYS A 95 -6.60 4.26 2.72
N ILE A 96 -7.64 4.25 3.57
CA ILE A 96 -7.91 3.14 4.49
C ILE A 96 -8.18 1.86 3.71
N PHE A 97 -9.04 1.92 2.69
CA PHE A 97 -9.35 0.78 1.83
C PHE A 97 -8.11 0.24 1.11
N LEU A 98 -7.33 1.12 0.44
CA LEU A 98 -6.13 0.72 -0.27
C LEU A 98 -5.05 0.16 0.65
N ALA A 99 -4.91 0.71 1.85
CA ALA A 99 -3.97 0.19 2.85
C ALA A 99 -4.34 -1.22 3.29
N GLU A 100 -5.62 -1.52 3.47
CA GLU A 100 -6.10 -2.87 3.81
C GLU A 100 -5.90 -3.86 2.67
N VAL A 101 -6.20 -3.46 1.42
CA VAL A 101 -5.89 -4.25 0.22
C VAL A 101 -4.41 -4.61 0.18
N LEU A 102 -3.52 -3.63 0.35
CA LEU A 102 -2.08 -3.87 0.34
C LEU A 102 -1.61 -4.73 1.52
N ALA A 103 -2.13 -4.49 2.73
CA ALA A 103 -1.77 -5.25 3.92
C ALA A 103 -2.15 -6.73 3.83
N THR A 104 -3.20 -7.06 3.06
CA THR A 104 -3.67 -8.43 2.82
C THR A 104 -3.00 -9.09 1.62
N SER A 105 -2.67 -8.32 0.58
CA SER A 105 -2.11 -8.82 -0.68
C SER A 105 -0.59 -8.98 -0.61
N ILE A 106 0.13 -8.02 0.00
CA ILE A 106 1.59 -8.07 0.13
C ILE A 106 1.94 -8.98 1.32
N LYS A 107 2.54 -10.14 1.03
CA LYS A 107 2.98 -11.10 2.05
C LYS A 107 4.49 -11.35 2.03
N GLU A 108 5.14 -10.93 0.95
CA GLU A 108 6.54 -11.24 0.70
C GLU A 108 7.46 -10.36 1.54
N GLU A 109 8.38 -11.02 2.23
CA GLU A 109 9.45 -10.37 3.00
C GLU A 109 10.64 -9.97 2.13
N GLU A 110 10.58 -10.28 0.83
CA GLU A 110 11.58 -9.90 -0.16
C GLU A 110 11.30 -8.51 -0.73
N PRO A 111 12.35 -7.74 -1.07
CA PRO A 111 12.17 -6.41 -1.66
C PRO A 111 11.59 -6.51 -3.06
N ASN A 112 10.56 -5.70 -3.33
CA ASN A 112 10.01 -5.47 -4.66
C ASN A 112 10.07 -3.96 -4.94
N GLU A 113 11.19 -3.51 -5.48
CA GLU A 113 11.45 -2.08 -5.70
C GLU A 113 10.48 -1.49 -6.73
N LYS A 114 10.08 -2.25 -7.76
CA LYS A 114 9.13 -1.78 -8.77
C LYS A 114 7.76 -1.53 -8.17
N LEU A 115 7.27 -2.44 -7.35
CA LEU A 115 6.02 -2.26 -6.60
C LEU A 115 6.13 -1.05 -5.66
N PHE A 116 7.24 -0.92 -4.93
CA PHE A 116 7.45 0.20 -4.02
C PHE A 116 7.36 1.54 -4.74
N MET A 117 8.05 1.71 -5.86
CA MET A 117 8.03 2.94 -6.66
C MET A 117 6.63 3.25 -7.23
N PHE A 118 5.90 2.23 -7.67
CA PHE A 118 4.52 2.40 -8.10
C PHE A 118 3.65 2.95 -6.96
N LEU A 119 3.70 2.33 -5.78
CA LEU A 119 2.91 2.75 -4.61
C LEU A 119 3.27 4.18 -4.19
N GLU A 120 4.57 4.48 -4.09
CA GLU A 120 5.08 5.80 -3.74
C GLU A 120 4.49 6.88 -4.66
N THR A 121 4.55 6.66 -5.98
CA THR A 121 4.05 7.61 -6.98
C THR A 121 2.52 7.69 -6.97
N ALA A 122 1.83 6.56 -6.87
CA ALA A 122 0.37 6.50 -6.90
C ALA A 122 -0.26 7.28 -5.73
N PHE A 123 0.32 7.22 -4.53
CA PHE A 123 -0.23 7.96 -3.39
C PHE A 123 0.10 9.46 -3.44
N VAL A 124 1.25 9.84 -3.98
CA VAL A 124 1.55 11.25 -4.25
C VAL A 124 0.56 11.80 -5.29
N TRP A 125 0.29 11.04 -6.34
CA TRP A 125 -0.69 11.44 -7.36
C TRP A 125 -2.10 11.62 -6.76
N LEU A 126 -2.56 10.69 -5.94
CA LEU A 126 -3.86 10.78 -5.25
C LEU A 126 -3.94 12.01 -4.33
N ASP A 127 -2.83 12.38 -3.69
CA ASP A 127 -2.76 13.58 -2.86
C ASP A 127 -2.90 14.87 -3.67
N GLU A 128 -2.21 14.95 -4.81
CA GLU A 128 -2.06 16.18 -5.58
C GLU A 128 -3.21 16.47 -6.56
N HIS A 129 -4.01 15.46 -6.90
CA HIS A 129 -5.11 15.60 -7.85
C HIS A 129 -6.48 15.63 -7.16
N GLU A 130 -7.50 16.09 -7.87
CA GLU A 130 -8.89 16.03 -7.40
C GLU A 130 -9.33 14.57 -7.18
N PHE A 131 -10.24 14.37 -6.23
CA PHE A 131 -10.73 13.03 -5.91
C PHE A 131 -11.48 12.42 -7.11
N ASN A 132 -11.05 11.24 -7.52
CA ASN A 132 -11.73 10.42 -8.51
C ASN A 132 -12.27 9.15 -7.82
N VAL A 133 -13.59 8.96 -7.90
CA VAL A 133 -14.28 7.82 -7.27
C VAL A 133 -13.78 6.47 -7.80
N ASN A 134 -13.36 6.40 -9.06
CA ASN A 134 -12.89 5.18 -9.71
C ASN A 134 -11.37 4.94 -9.54
N TYR A 135 -10.66 5.80 -8.79
CA TYR A 135 -9.23 5.65 -8.58
C TYR A 135 -8.84 4.27 -8.04
N HIS A 136 -9.62 3.73 -7.12
CA HIS A 136 -9.36 2.41 -6.53
C HIS A 136 -9.43 1.27 -7.57
N LEU A 137 -10.32 1.35 -8.55
CA LEU A 137 -10.42 0.36 -9.62
C LEU A 137 -9.16 0.38 -10.49
N TRP A 138 -8.77 1.57 -10.95
CA TRP A 138 -7.53 1.76 -11.68
C TRP A 138 -6.32 1.25 -10.88
N PHE A 139 -6.22 1.64 -9.61
CA PHE A 139 -5.12 1.24 -8.73
C PHE A 139 -5.03 -0.29 -8.58
N MET A 140 -6.17 -0.96 -8.33
CA MET A 140 -6.21 -2.42 -8.18
C MET A 140 -5.80 -3.13 -9.47
N ILE A 141 -6.27 -2.67 -10.64
CA ILE A 141 -5.85 -3.23 -11.93
C ILE A 141 -4.35 -3.05 -12.14
N GLN A 142 -3.80 -1.85 -11.88
CA GLN A 142 -2.35 -1.64 -12.01
C GLN A 142 -1.55 -2.50 -11.01
N LEU A 143 -2.08 -2.72 -9.81
CA LEU A 143 -1.45 -3.55 -8.78
C LEU A 143 -1.27 -5.00 -9.24
N THR A 144 -2.21 -5.56 -10.03
CA THR A 144 -2.13 -6.93 -10.54
C THR A 144 -0.89 -7.19 -11.38
N LYS A 145 -0.30 -6.15 -12.03
CA LYS A 145 0.98 -6.25 -12.77
C LYS A 145 2.12 -6.75 -11.90
N TYR A 146 2.12 -6.35 -10.65
CA TYR A 146 3.18 -6.69 -9.70
C TYR A 146 2.97 -8.05 -9.02
N PHE A 147 1.77 -8.61 -9.14
CA PHE A 147 1.42 -9.93 -8.64
C PHE A 147 1.37 -11.01 -9.75
N GLY A 148 1.63 -10.61 -11.01
CA GLY A 148 1.76 -11.55 -12.12
C GLY A 148 0.45 -12.05 -12.71
N PHE A 149 -0.67 -11.35 -12.48
CA PHE A 149 -1.98 -11.68 -13.06
C PHE A 149 -2.68 -10.47 -13.70
N TYR A 150 -1.89 -9.56 -14.29
CA TYR A 150 -2.46 -8.47 -15.09
C TYR A 150 -3.23 -9.02 -16.28
N PRO A 151 -4.43 -8.48 -16.55
CA PRO A 151 -5.20 -8.89 -17.71
C PRO A 151 -4.40 -8.77 -19.01
N ASP A 152 -4.48 -9.82 -19.87
CA ASP A 152 -3.90 -9.77 -21.20
C ASP A 152 -4.71 -8.80 -22.06
N ASP A 153 -4.04 -7.75 -22.53
CA ASP A 153 -4.62 -6.67 -23.32
C ASP A 153 -4.28 -6.79 -24.85
N SER A 154 -3.74 -7.95 -25.28
CA SER A 154 -3.35 -8.18 -26.66
C SER A 154 -4.54 -8.13 -27.65
N ASP A 155 -5.72 -8.52 -27.22
CA ASP A 155 -6.94 -8.59 -28.01
C ASP A 155 -8.05 -7.66 -27.51
N GLN A 156 -7.71 -6.41 -27.15
CA GLN A 156 -8.64 -5.42 -26.58
C GLN A 156 -9.86 -5.11 -27.48
N ASP A 157 -9.76 -5.32 -28.79
CA ASP A 157 -10.87 -5.14 -29.72
C ASP A 157 -11.92 -6.28 -29.67
N SER A 158 -11.68 -7.31 -28.85
CA SER A 158 -12.62 -8.40 -28.65
C SER A 158 -13.78 -7.99 -27.74
N LEU A 159 -14.99 -8.52 -28.04
CA LEU A 159 -16.25 -8.11 -27.40
C LEU A 159 -16.40 -8.55 -25.94
N TYR A 160 -15.66 -9.56 -25.51
CA TYR A 160 -15.85 -10.18 -24.20
C TYR A 160 -14.53 -10.24 -23.42
N PHE A 161 -14.59 -10.03 -22.12
CA PHE A 161 -13.49 -10.31 -21.19
C PHE A 161 -13.78 -11.62 -20.45
N ASN A 162 -12.85 -12.57 -20.54
CA ASN A 162 -12.90 -13.85 -19.82
C ASN A 162 -12.08 -13.75 -18.52
N PRO A 163 -12.70 -13.63 -17.35
CA PRO A 163 -11.95 -13.49 -16.09
C PRO A 163 -11.23 -14.76 -15.67
N ASN A 164 -11.61 -15.95 -16.20
CA ASN A 164 -10.93 -17.20 -15.87
C ASN A 164 -9.59 -17.34 -16.60
N GLU A 165 -9.49 -16.77 -17.81
CA GLU A 165 -8.28 -16.74 -18.61
C GLU A 165 -7.50 -15.44 -18.47
N GLY A 166 -8.17 -14.40 -17.91
CA GLY A 166 -7.58 -13.08 -17.70
C GLY A 166 -7.33 -12.31 -18.99
N GLY A 167 -8.10 -12.57 -20.05
CA GLY A 167 -7.91 -11.98 -21.38
C GLY A 167 -9.21 -11.69 -22.12
N PHE A 168 -9.08 -10.99 -23.24
CA PHE A 168 -10.20 -10.67 -24.12
C PHE A 168 -10.42 -11.79 -25.16
N THR A 169 -11.68 -11.98 -25.60
CA THR A 169 -12.07 -13.04 -26.53
C THR A 169 -13.28 -12.64 -27.37
N MET A 170 -13.34 -13.16 -28.59
CA MET A 170 -14.53 -13.03 -29.47
C MET A 170 -15.60 -14.08 -29.16
N GLN A 171 -15.28 -15.10 -28.37
CA GLN A 171 -16.22 -16.19 -28.06
C GLN A 171 -16.91 -15.93 -26.74
N PHE A 172 -18.24 -15.89 -26.76
CA PHE A 172 -19.05 -15.81 -25.54
C PHE A 172 -18.98 -17.12 -24.78
N THR A 173 -18.66 -17.01 -23.48
CA THR A 173 -18.86 -18.10 -22.50
C THR A 173 -19.68 -17.56 -21.32
N PRO A 174 -20.40 -18.41 -20.56
CA PRO A 174 -21.28 -17.94 -19.47
C PRO A 174 -20.60 -17.11 -18.38
N ASN A 175 -19.26 -17.10 -18.32
CA ASN A 175 -18.47 -16.35 -17.35
C ASN A 175 -17.80 -15.10 -17.94
N CYS A 176 -18.04 -14.78 -19.21
CA CYS A 176 -17.49 -13.59 -19.84
C CYS A 176 -18.34 -12.36 -19.53
N PHE A 177 -17.69 -11.20 -19.46
CA PHE A 177 -18.33 -9.88 -19.37
C PHE A 177 -18.22 -9.17 -20.73
N ASN A 178 -19.26 -8.40 -21.11
CA ASN A 178 -19.22 -7.48 -22.22
C ASN A 178 -19.43 -6.04 -21.73
N GLU A 179 -19.23 -5.07 -22.61
CA GLU A 179 -19.42 -3.65 -22.26
C GLU A 179 -20.88 -3.32 -21.88
N ASP A 180 -21.87 -4.03 -22.46
CA ASP A 180 -23.29 -3.76 -22.25
C ASP A 180 -23.82 -4.30 -20.90
N GLU A 181 -23.12 -5.23 -20.25
CA GLU A 181 -23.52 -5.83 -18.96
C GLU A 181 -22.93 -5.07 -17.75
N THR A 182 -22.17 -4.01 -17.98
CA THR A 182 -21.47 -3.23 -16.92
C THR A 182 -22.17 -1.91 -16.56
N LEU A 183 -23.43 -1.70 -16.98
CA LEU A 183 -24.24 -0.52 -16.63
C LEU A 183 -25.27 -0.81 -15.56
#